data_9655c72363587ff4873655b769f876a1
#
_entry.id   9655c72363587ff4873655b769f876a1
#
_cell.length_a   1.000
_cell.length_b   1.000
_cell.length_c   1.000
_cell.angle_alpha   90.00
_cell.angle_beta   90.00
_cell.angle_gamma   90.00
#
_symmetry.space_group_name_H-M   'P 1'
#
loop_
_entity.id
_entity.type
_entity.pdbx_description
1 polymer ?
#
loop_
_entity_poly.entity_id
_entity_poly.type
_entity_poly.pdbx_seq_one_letter_code
_entity_poly.pdbx_strand_id
1 'polypeptide(L)'
;GAGYTHRIRKGILQGLVMAAIIGVCSVGLGLLLTIDGAYLHIFLSADKVTADTIRFGNHFLYVDFSMYLLLCFLFVVRNCVQGIQRAPFVLWAGASELIARVAICLTLPALLSGGVVSAQSPELAFYALCAADPLAWLAADLVLLVPFFKNMMHMNYQYLYGGVEQHLLGK
;
A
#
# COMPACT_ATOMS: atom_id res chain seq x y z
N GLY A 1 -5.97 -17.94 21.44
CA GLY A 1 -4.54 -17.86 21.58
C GLY A 1 -4.09 -17.69 23.03
N ALA A 2 -2.78 -17.76 23.24
CA ALA A 2 -2.17 -17.76 24.58
C ALA A 2 -2.24 -16.40 25.35
N GLY A 3 -2.97 -15.40 24.85
CA GLY A 3 -3.21 -14.11 25.53
C GLY A 3 -2.00 -13.16 25.65
N TYR A 4 -0.86 -13.46 25.01
CA TYR A 4 0.36 -12.64 25.09
C TYR A 4 0.30 -11.40 24.19
N THR A 5 -0.53 -10.42 24.54
CA THR A 5 -0.76 -9.19 23.77
C THR A 5 0.52 -8.35 23.54
N HIS A 6 1.43 -8.33 24.51
CA HIS A 6 2.73 -7.65 24.39
C HIS A 6 3.59 -8.22 23.25
N ARG A 7 3.59 -9.56 23.08
CA ARG A 7 4.33 -10.21 21.98
C ARG A 7 3.75 -9.85 20.62
N ILE A 8 2.40 -9.74 20.51
CA ILE A 8 1.73 -9.33 19.28
C ILE A 8 2.15 -7.90 18.89
N ARG A 9 2.08 -6.96 19.84
CA ARG A 9 2.49 -5.56 19.59
C ARG A 9 3.94 -5.45 19.17
N LYS A 10 4.85 -6.15 19.87
CA LYS A 10 6.28 -6.18 19.52
C LYS A 10 6.50 -6.77 18.12
N GLY A 11 5.79 -7.86 17.79
CA GLY A 11 5.84 -8.48 16.47
C GLY A 11 5.35 -7.56 15.35
N ILE A 12 4.25 -6.83 15.57
CA ILE A 12 3.75 -5.84 14.60
C ILE A 12 4.80 -4.74 14.35
N LEU A 13 5.36 -4.17 15.41
CA LEU A 13 6.39 -3.13 15.28
C LEU A 13 7.62 -3.64 14.55
N GLN A 14 8.11 -4.84 14.89
CA GLN A 14 9.22 -5.47 14.20
C GLN A 14 8.90 -5.73 12.72
N GLY A 15 7.68 -6.19 12.42
CA GLY A 15 7.19 -6.37 11.06
C GLY A 15 7.18 -5.08 10.25
N LEU A 16 6.72 -3.97 10.85
CA LEU A 16 6.73 -2.65 10.22
C LEU A 16 8.16 -2.16 9.92
N VAL A 17 9.08 -2.32 10.88
CA VAL A 17 10.49 -1.93 10.68
C VAL A 17 11.13 -2.77 9.57
N MET A 18 10.93 -4.09 9.57
CA MET A 18 11.45 -4.97 8.52
C MET A 18 10.86 -4.63 7.16
N ALA A 19 9.54 -4.39 7.08
CA ALA A 19 8.88 -3.99 5.85
C ALA A 19 9.39 -2.65 5.32
N ALA A 20 9.65 -1.69 6.21
CA ALA A 20 10.25 -0.40 5.84
C ALA A 20 11.68 -0.56 5.28
N ILE A 21 12.52 -1.38 5.93
CA ILE A 21 13.88 -1.66 5.45
C ILE A 21 13.82 -2.32 4.06
N ILE A 22 13.02 -3.36 3.90
CA ILE A 22 12.85 -4.05 2.61
C ILE A 22 12.30 -3.08 1.57
N GLY A 23 11.32 -2.24 1.94
CA GLY A 23 10.75 -1.23 1.06
C GLY A 23 11.78 -0.23 0.55
N VAL A 24 12.60 0.32 1.44
CA VAL A 24 13.68 1.24 1.06
C VAL A 24 14.71 0.57 0.15
N CYS A 25 15.13 -0.67 0.47
CA CYS A 25 16.03 -1.43 -0.38
C CYS A 25 15.42 -1.71 -1.77
N SER A 26 14.12 -2.06 -1.82
CA SER A 26 13.40 -2.31 -3.07
C SER A 26 13.30 -1.06 -3.93
N VAL A 27 12.98 0.09 -3.32
CA VAL A 27 12.97 1.39 -4.00
C VAL A 27 14.36 1.74 -4.53
N GLY A 28 15.40 1.57 -3.72
CA GLY A 28 16.79 1.80 -4.13
C GLY A 28 17.17 0.95 -5.35
N LEU A 29 16.87 -0.35 -5.31
CA LEU A 29 17.11 -1.25 -6.45
C LEU A 29 16.26 -0.85 -7.66
N GLY A 30 14.99 -0.52 -7.45
CA GLY A 30 14.09 -0.05 -8.51
C GLY A 30 14.62 1.20 -9.18
N LEU A 31 15.08 2.20 -8.41
CA LEU A 31 15.68 3.42 -8.95
C LEU A 31 16.95 3.15 -9.78
N LEU A 32 17.78 2.18 -9.39
CA LEU A 32 18.93 1.77 -10.21
C LEU A 32 18.48 1.20 -11.57
N LEU A 33 17.37 0.48 -11.61
CA LEU A 33 16.85 -0.09 -12.85
C LEU A 33 16.17 0.95 -13.76
N THR A 34 15.83 2.14 -13.26
CA THR A 34 15.32 3.24 -14.09
C THR A 34 16.42 3.94 -14.89
N ILE A 35 17.69 3.71 -14.54
CA ILE A 35 18.84 4.27 -15.29
C ILE A 35 18.81 3.70 -16.71
N ASP A 36 18.84 4.57 -17.71
CA ASP A 36 18.78 4.23 -19.13
C ASP A 36 17.61 3.32 -19.53
N GLY A 37 16.58 3.22 -18.68
CA GLY A 37 15.42 2.37 -18.93
C GLY A 37 15.75 0.86 -18.91
N ALA A 38 16.74 0.45 -18.12
CA ALA A 38 17.21 -0.94 -18.08
C ALA A 38 16.09 -1.97 -17.83
N TYR A 39 15.09 -1.62 -16.98
CA TYR A 39 13.94 -2.48 -16.73
C TYR A 39 13.07 -2.69 -17.98
N LEU A 40 12.99 -1.72 -18.91
CA LEU A 40 12.20 -1.86 -20.15
C LEU A 40 12.78 -2.91 -21.07
N HIS A 41 14.09 -3.07 -21.10
CA HIS A 41 14.75 -4.10 -21.91
C HIS A 41 14.47 -5.54 -21.44
N ILE A 42 13.92 -5.72 -20.23
CA ILE A 42 13.46 -7.01 -19.72
C ILE A 42 12.13 -7.42 -20.38
N PHE A 43 11.27 -6.42 -20.69
CA PHE A 43 9.91 -6.67 -21.18
C PHE A 43 9.69 -6.31 -22.65
N LEU A 44 10.49 -5.41 -23.18
CA LEU A 44 10.37 -4.89 -24.55
C LEU A 44 11.61 -5.19 -25.38
N SER A 45 11.40 -5.45 -26.66
CA SER A 45 12.50 -5.55 -27.63
C SER A 45 13.17 -4.16 -27.80
N ALA A 46 14.47 -4.16 -28.06
CA ALA A 46 15.26 -2.94 -28.11
C ALA A 46 14.74 -1.88 -29.13
N ASP A 47 14.10 -2.33 -30.21
CA ASP A 47 13.48 -1.50 -31.23
C ASP A 47 12.24 -0.70 -30.72
N LYS A 48 11.62 -1.14 -29.61
CA LYS A 48 10.44 -0.50 -29.00
C LYS A 48 10.78 0.39 -27.82
N VAL A 49 12.03 0.36 -27.35
CA VAL A 49 12.48 1.23 -26.25
C VAL A 49 12.89 2.57 -26.82
N THR A 50 11.98 3.50 -26.83
CA THR A 50 12.21 4.89 -27.27
C THR A 50 12.44 5.81 -26.07
N ALA A 51 12.97 7.02 -26.31
CA ALA A 51 13.17 8.03 -25.27
C ALA A 51 11.84 8.39 -24.56
N ASP A 52 10.73 8.45 -25.30
CA ASP A 52 9.41 8.68 -24.73
C ASP A 52 8.93 7.50 -23.86
N THR A 53 9.17 6.26 -24.31
CA THR A 53 8.84 5.08 -23.52
C THR A 53 9.58 5.08 -22.19
N ILE A 54 10.87 5.43 -22.18
CA ILE A 54 11.68 5.56 -20.98
C ILE A 54 11.14 6.68 -20.09
N ARG A 55 10.85 7.85 -20.66
CA ARG A 55 10.33 9.01 -19.93
C ARG A 55 9.02 8.69 -19.18
N PHE A 56 8.05 8.16 -19.90
CA PHE A 56 6.74 7.84 -19.32
C PHE A 56 6.83 6.66 -18.32
N GLY A 57 7.59 5.63 -18.64
CA GLY A 57 7.79 4.50 -17.75
C GLY A 57 8.49 4.90 -16.45
N ASN A 58 9.56 5.70 -16.53
CA ASN A 58 10.24 6.22 -15.34
C ASN A 58 9.33 7.11 -14.49
N HIS A 59 8.48 7.94 -15.11
CA HIS A 59 7.53 8.77 -14.38
C HIS A 59 6.54 7.95 -13.59
N PHE A 60 5.98 6.87 -14.18
CA PHE A 60 5.12 5.93 -13.49
C PHE A 60 5.84 5.33 -12.27
N LEU A 61 7.04 4.81 -12.46
CA LEU A 61 7.81 4.20 -11.39
C LEU A 61 8.18 5.19 -10.27
N TYR A 62 8.49 6.44 -10.60
CA TYR A 62 8.82 7.46 -9.58
C TYR A 62 7.60 7.81 -8.72
N VAL A 63 6.40 7.87 -9.29
CA VAL A 63 5.17 8.07 -8.53
C VAL A 63 4.94 6.89 -7.60
N ASP A 64 5.02 5.66 -8.09
CA ASP A 64 4.86 4.45 -7.29
C ASP A 64 5.91 4.34 -6.19
N PHE A 65 7.18 4.56 -6.50
CA PHE A 65 8.27 4.50 -5.53
C PHE A 65 8.14 5.56 -4.43
N SER A 66 7.63 6.74 -4.74
CA SER A 66 7.39 7.80 -3.75
C SER A 66 6.40 7.37 -2.66
N MET A 67 5.46 6.49 -3.00
CA MET A 67 4.43 5.96 -2.10
C MET A 67 4.64 4.50 -1.70
N TYR A 68 5.78 3.91 -2.05
CA TYR A 68 6.05 2.48 -1.82
C TYR A 68 6.04 2.08 -0.35
N LEU A 69 6.41 2.99 0.56
CA LEU A 69 6.32 2.76 2.00
C LEU A 69 4.86 2.64 2.47
N LEU A 70 3.91 3.32 1.82
CA LEU A 70 2.49 3.14 2.07
C LEU A 70 2.04 1.72 1.71
N LEU A 71 2.50 1.20 0.57
CA LEU A 71 2.27 -0.18 0.17
C LEU A 71 2.85 -1.18 1.18
N CYS A 72 4.07 -0.95 1.67
CA CYS A 72 4.68 -1.79 2.71
C CYS A 72 3.85 -1.79 4.00
N PHE A 73 3.35 -0.62 4.41
CA PHE A 73 2.46 -0.48 5.55
C PHE A 73 1.15 -1.25 5.33
N LEU A 74 0.53 -1.10 4.16
CA LEU A 74 -0.69 -1.81 3.77
C LEU A 74 -0.53 -3.33 3.93
N PHE A 75 0.57 -3.91 3.45
CA PHE A 75 0.82 -5.34 3.58
C PHE A 75 0.94 -5.80 5.02
N VAL A 76 1.66 -5.06 5.87
CA VAL A 76 1.80 -5.41 7.29
C VAL A 76 0.46 -5.33 8.01
N VAL A 77 -0.31 -4.25 7.82
CA VAL A 77 -1.63 -4.08 8.44
C VAL A 77 -2.61 -5.14 7.96
N ARG A 78 -2.62 -5.44 6.67
CA ARG A 78 -3.46 -6.49 6.06
C ARG A 78 -3.19 -7.86 6.70
N ASN A 79 -1.93 -8.24 6.84
CA ASN A 79 -1.55 -9.49 7.48
C ASN A 79 -1.89 -9.51 8.99
N CYS A 80 -1.73 -8.38 9.69
CA CYS A 80 -2.12 -8.25 11.09
C CYS A 80 -3.64 -8.44 11.27
N VAL A 81 -4.46 -7.77 10.43
CA VAL A 81 -5.93 -7.87 10.47
C VAL A 81 -6.38 -9.31 10.15
N GLN A 82 -5.71 -9.98 9.21
CA GLN A 82 -5.94 -11.38 8.90
C GLN A 82 -5.57 -12.29 10.07
N GLY A 83 -4.43 -12.05 10.72
CA GLY A 83 -3.94 -12.82 11.86
C GLY A 83 -4.84 -12.73 13.10
N ILE A 84 -5.56 -11.64 13.31
CA ILE A 84 -6.58 -11.47 14.37
C ILE A 84 -7.97 -11.98 13.94
N GLN A 85 -8.04 -12.80 12.90
CA GLN A 85 -9.25 -13.46 12.38
C GLN A 85 -10.35 -12.48 11.90
N ARG A 86 -9.96 -11.29 11.43
CA ARG A 86 -10.86 -10.30 10.82
C ARG A 86 -10.79 -10.32 9.28
N ALA A 87 -10.74 -11.53 8.71
CA ALA A 87 -10.64 -11.77 7.28
C ALA A 87 -11.66 -10.99 6.40
N PRO A 88 -12.94 -10.77 6.80
CA PRO A 88 -13.87 -9.97 6.02
C PRO A 88 -13.39 -8.55 5.73
N PHE A 89 -12.64 -7.92 6.65
CA PHE A 89 -12.09 -6.58 6.43
C PHE A 89 -10.97 -6.58 5.38
N VAL A 90 -10.21 -7.68 5.29
CA VAL A 90 -9.19 -7.85 4.24
C VAL A 90 -9.85 -7.95 2.85
N LEU A 91 -10.98 -8.65 2.76
CA LEU A 91 -11.77 -8.70 1.53
C LEU A 91 -12.30 -7.32 1.14
N TRP A 92 -12.90 -6.58 2.10
CA TRP A 92 -13.39 -5.23 1.86
C TRP A 92 -12.27 -4.26 1.48
N ALA A 93 -11.07 -4.38 2.06
CA ALA A 93 -9.91 -3.60 1.67
C ALA A 93 -9.51 -3.89 0.21
N GLY A 94 -9.47 -5.15 -0.21
CA GLY A 94 -9.21 -5.50 -1.60
C GLY A 94 -10.28 -4.98 -2.56
N ALA A 95 -11.56 -5.04 -2.16
CA ALA A 95 -12.66 -4.49 -2.94
C ALA A 95 -12.56 -2.96 -3.06
N SER A 96 -12.25 -2.25 -1.97
CA SER A 96 -12.06 -0.79 -1.97
C SER A 96 -10.87 -0.36 -2.84
N GLU A 97 -9.78 -1.12 -2.80
CA GLU A 97 -8.59 -0.92 -3.63
C GLU A 97 -8.95 -1.03 -5.12
N LEU A 98 -9.68 -2.09 -5.50
CA LEU A 98 -10.13 -2.29 -6.87
C LEU A 98 -11.07 -1.16 -7.34
N ILE A 99 -12.08 -0.83 -6.52
CA ILE A 99 -13.05 0.22 -6.85
C ILE A 99 -12.35 1.57 -7.01
N ALA A 100 -11.45 1.92 -6.08
CA ALA A 100 -10.70 3.17 -6.14
C ALA A 100 -9.83 3.22 -7.41
N ARG A 101 -9.10 2.15 -7.72
CA ARG A 101 -8.27 2.07 -8.94
C ARG A 101 -9.10 2.25 -10.21
N VAL A 102 -10.20 1.51 -10.35
CA VAL A 102 -11.08 1.63 -11.52
C VAL A 102 -11.69 3.03 -11.61
N ALA A 103 -12.20 3.56 -10.48
CA ALA A 103 -12.79 4.90 -10.46
C ALA A 103 -11.77 5.98 -10.88
N ILE A 104 -10.56 5.95 -10.34
CA ILE A 104 -9.51 6.91 -10.65
C ILE A 104 -9.07 6.79 -12.12
N CYS A 105 -8.83 5.57 -12.60
CA CYS A 105 -8.43 5.33 -13.99
C CYS A 105 -9.47 5.81 -15.01
N LEU A 106 -10.75 5.73 -14.68
CA LEU A 106 -11.82 6.16 -15.60
C LEU A 106 -12.13 7.65 -15.47
N THR A 107 -12.08 8.22 -14.26
CA THR A 107 -12.55 9.59 -14.03
C THR A 107 -11.45 10.62 -14.17
N LEU A 108 -10.30 10.40 -13.57
CA LEU A 108 -9.27 11.43 -13.45
C LEU A 108 -8.65 11.84 -14.81
N PRO A 109 -8.24 10.89 -15.65
CA PRO A 109 -7.75 11.23 -16.99
C PRO A 109 -8.83 11.87 -17.87
N ALA A 110 -10.08 11.39 -17.78
CA ALA A 110 -11.19 11.95 -18.55
C ALA A 110 -11.51 13.40 -18.15
N LEU A 111 -11.51 13.72 -16.85
CA LEU A 111 -11.71 15.08 -16.34
C LEU A 111 -10.61 16.03 -16.82
N LEU A 112 -9.34 15.58 -16.81
CA LEU A 112 -8.19 16.38 -17.22
C LEU A 112 -8.08 16.54 -18.75
N SER A 113 -8.65 15.61 -19.50
CA SER A 113 -8.71 15.66 -20.96
C SER A 113 -9.94 16.40 -21.49
N GLY A 114 -10.85 16.83 -20.62
CA GLY A 114 -12.09 17.50 -21.04
C GLY A 114 -13.12 16.54 -21.63
N GLY A 115 -13.01 15.21 -21.35
CA GLY A 115 -13.92 14.18 -21.83
C GLY A 115 -13.21 12.88 -22.22
N VAL A 116 -13.28 12.52 -23.50
CA VAL A 116 -12.65 11.27 -23.98
C VAL A 116 -11.14 11.39 -24.05
N VAL A 117 -10.44 10.43 -23.45
CA VAL A 117 -8.98 10.34 -23.52
C VAL A 117 -8.55 9.94 -24.94
N SER A 118 -7.65 10.70 -25.53
CA SER A 118 -7.13 10.51 -26.89
C SER A 118 -5.62 10.73 -26.95
N ALA A 119 -5.02 10.50 -28.11
CA ALA A 119 -3.60 10.74 -28.33
C ALA A 119 -3.21 12.24 -28.19
N GLN A 120 -4.19 13.16 -28.28
CA GLN A 120 -4.00 14.59 -28.07
C GLN A 120 -4.27 15.04 -26.62
N SER A 121 -4.59 14.13 -25.71
CA SER A 121 -4.83 14.45 -24.31
C SER A 121 -3.56 15.02 -23.65
N PRO A 122 -3.70 15.97 -22.71
CA PRO A 122 -2.56 16.54 -22.00
C PRO A 122 -1.74 15.46 -21.27
N GLU A 123 -0.43 15.60 -21.20
CA GLU A 123 0.43 14.69 -20.42
C GLU A 123 0.00 14.59 -18.94
N LEU A 124 -0.64 15.64 -18.43
CA LEU A 124 -1.22 15.65 -17.08
C LEU A 124 -2.23 14.53 -16.85
N ALA A 125 -2.97 14.12 -17.89
CA ALA A 125 -3.90 12.99 -17.81
C ALA A 125 -3.17 11.65 -17.55
N PHE A 126 -1.97 11.49 -18.14
CA PHE A 126 -1.11 10.35 -17.86
C PHE A 126 -0.57 10.38 -16.41
N TYR A 127 -0.12 11.54 -15.93
CA TYR A 127 0.36 11.66 -14.54
C TYR A 127 -0.74 11.41 -13.52
N ALA A 128 -1.96 11.79 -13.83
CA ALA A 128 -3.12 11.45 -13.02
C ALA A 128 -3.39 9.94 -12.99
N LEU A 129 -3.18 9.24 -14.10
CA LEU A 129 -3.27 7.79 -14.17
C LEU A 129 -2.20 7.11 -13.30
N CYS A 130 -0.98 7.64 -13.26
CA CYS A 130 0.09 7.13 -12.40
C CYS A 130 -0.26 7.20 -10.90
N ALA A 131 -1.10 8.14 -10.48
CA ALA A 131 -1.55 8.25 -9.10
C ALA A 131 -2.62 7.21 -8.70
N ALA A 132 -3.13 6.40 -9.64
CA ALA A 132 -4.20 5.45 -9.38
C ALA A 132 -3.79 4.37 -8.37
N ASP A 133 -2.57 3.84 -8.48
CA ASP A 133 -2.06 2.81 -7.57
C ASP A 133 -1.86 3.34 -6.14
N PRO A 134 -1.12 4.44 -5.90
CA PRO A 134 -0.98 5.02 -4.56
C PRO A 134 -2.31 5.38 -3.90
N LEU A 135 -3.26 5.93 -4.64
CA LEU A 135 -4.58 6.29 -4.12
C LEU A 135 -5.43 5.05 -3.81
N ALA A 136 -5.29 3.98 -4.59
CA ALA A 136 -5.94 2.71 -4.30
C ALA A 136 -5.38 2.05 -3.03
N TRP A 137 -4.06 2.10 -2.81
CA TRP A 137 -3.44 1.63 -1.57
C TRP A 137 -3.93 2.43 -0.36
N LEU A 138 -4.04 3.75 -0.49
CA LEU A 138 -4.59 4.60 0.56
C LEU A 138 -6.04 4.22 0.90
N ALA A 139 -6.88 3.95 -0.10
CA ALA A 139 -8.26 3.52 0.11
C ALA A 139 -8.32 2.18 0.89
N ALA A 140 -7.47 1.22 0.54
CA ALA A 140 -7.37 -0.06 1.25
C ALA A 140 -6.88 0.10 2.68
N ASP A 141 -5.86 0.96 2.91
CA ASP A 141 -5.36 1.28 4.24
C ASP A 141 -6.44 1.87 5.13
N LEU A 142 -7.22 2.83 4.64
CA LEU A 142 -8.32 3.44 5.41
C LEU A 142 -9.34 2.40 5.89
N VAL A 143 -9.67 1.41 5.05
CA VAL A 143 -10.57 0.32 5.44
C VAL A 143 -9.94 -0.57 6.51
N LEU A 144 -8.65 -0.90 6.40
CA LEU A 144 -7.95 -1.78 7.33
C LEU A 144 -7.62 -1.12 8.67
N LEU A 145 -7.40 0.19 8.69
CA LEU A 145 -7.07 0.92 9.91
C LEU A 145 -8.20 0.86 10.95
N VAL A 146 -9.46 0.80 10.52
CA VAL A 146 -10.61 0.70 11.44
C VAL A 146 -10.51 -0.55 12.33
N PRO A 147 -10.47 -1.79 11.79
CA PRO A 147 -10.34 -2.99 12.63
C PRO A 147 -8.98 -3.07 13.31
N PHE A 148 -7.91 -2.58 12.68
CA PHE A 148 -6.56 -2.59 13.24
C PHE A 148 -6.50 -1.78 14.54
N PHE A 149 -6.87 -0.51 14.53
CA PHE A 149 -6.85 0.33 15.72
C PHE A 149 -7.85 -0.13 16.78
N LYS A 150 -9.07 -0.56 16.40
CA LYS A 150 -10.05 -1.08 17.35
C LYS A 150 -9.50 -2.28 18.12
N ASN A 151 -8.85 -3.22 17.45
CA ASN A 151 -8.29 -4.39 18.11
C ASN A 151 -7.01 -4.05 18.90
N MET A 152 -6.18 -3.12 18.40
CA MET A 152 -4.98 -2.65 19.13
C MET A 152 -5.36 -1.95 20.44
N MET A 153 -6.42 -1.11 20.44
CA MET A 153 -6.93 -0.46 21.65
C MET A 153 -7.50 -1.51 22.64
N HIS A 154 -8.24 -2.48 22.15
CA HIS A 154 -8.77 -3.55 23.00
C HIS A 154 -7.66 -4.39 23.64
N MET A 155 -6.63 -4.75 22.91
CA MET A 155 -5.45 -5.44 23.45
C MET A 155 -4.70 -4.59 24.47
N ASN A 156 -4.65 -3.27 24.27
CA ASN A 156 -4.02 -2.36 25.23
C ASN A 156 -4.80 -2.26 26.53
N TYR A 157 -6.14 -2.21 26.44
CA TYR A 157 -7.02 -2.25 27.60
C TYR A 157 -6.85 -3.55 28.41
N GLN A 158 -6.86 -4.70 27.75
CA GLN A 158 -6.62 -6.00 28.42
C GLN A 158 -5.24 -6.10 29.07
N TYR A 159 -4.22 -5.49 28.46
CA TYR A 159 -2.87 -5.46 29.04
C TYR A 159 -2.80 -4.59 30.30
N LEU A 160 -3.48 -3.45 30.32
CA LEU A 160 -3.43 -2.49 31.43
C LEU A 160 -4.32 -2.92 32.61
N TYR A 161 -5.48 -3.52 32.35
CA TYR A 161 -6.51 -3.79 33.33
C TYR A 161 -6.71 -5.29 33.65
N GLY A 162 -6.42 -6.20 32.71
CA GLY A 162 -6.57 -7.64 32.93
C GLY A 162 -5.64 -8.21 34.00
N GLY A 163 -4.47 -7.59 34.21
CA GLY A 163 -3.57 -7.94 35.30
C GLY A 163 -4.11 -7.57 36.70
N VAL A 164 -4.86 -6.46 36.77
CA VAL A 164 -5.48 -6.00 38.03
C VAL A 164 -6.64 -6.90 38.43
N GLU A 165 -7.44 -7.35 37.46
CA GLU A 165 -8.58 -8.23 37.69
C GLU A 165 -8.14 -9.63 38.16
N GLN A 166 -7.09 -10.21 37.59
CA GLN A 166 -6.51 -11.47 38.04
C GLN A 166 -5.93 -11.38 39.47
N HIS A 167 -5.37 -10.24 39.85
CA HIS A 167 -4.81 -10.01 41.19
C HIS A 167 -5.92 -9.84 42.23
N LEU A 168 -7.09 -9.35 41.85
CA LEU A 168 -8.25 -9.16 42.73
C LEU A 168 -9.07 -10.44 42.89
N LEU A 169 -9.10 -11.31 41.87
CA LEU A 169 -9.83 -12.57 41.89
C LEU A 169 -9.00 -13.74 42.45
N GLY A 170 -7.69 -13.59 42.62
CA GLY A 170 -6.75 -14.56 43.20
C GLY A 170 -6.54 -14.42 44.70
N LYS A 171 -7.40 -13.68 45.38
CA LYS A 171 -7.59 -13.65 46.82
C LYS A 171 -8.98 -14.20 47.13
#